data_9757452116d97bb6d9ab78607d7503b7
#
_entry.id   9757452116d97bb6d9ab78607d7503b7
#
_cell.length_a   1.000
_cell.length_b   1.000
_cell.length_c   1.000
_cell.angle_alpha   90.00
_cell.angle_beta   90.00
_cell.angle_gamma   90.00
#
_symmetry.space_group_name_H-M   'P 1'
#
loop_
_entity.id
_entity.type
_entity.pdbx_description
1 polymer ?
#
loop_
_entity_poly.entity_id
_entity_poly.type
_entity_poly.pdbx_seq_one_letter_code
_entity_poly.pdbx_strand_id
1 'polypeptide(L)'
;MVVDRNFHRVKKLLFLLSLILLSTNSFSKNFNFNKIIELEAPWGSSFVNDNEMIVTEKGGKIKLVNISTREMSEIGHNLNFVEYGQGGLLDILYNEDYIYISYTENRNNWKTSTSIARAKFNKNKLNFKNIFQANPPIDSPYHFGSRLVIKDNYLFASAGERGGGMIAQDG
;
A
#
# COMPACT_ATOMS: atom_id res chain seq x y z
N MET A 1 -2.80 21.60 -67.73
CA MET A 1 -1.94 21.30 -66.60
C MET A 1 -2.40 19.97 -66.01
N VAL A 2 -1.71 18.87 -66.39
CA VAL A 2 -2.10 17.52 -65.96
C VAL A 2 -1.38 17.27 -64.62
N VAL A 3 -2.14 17.31 -63.58
CA VAL A 3 -1.60 16.94 -62.25
C VAL A 3 -1.52 15.42 -62.17
N ASP A 4 -0.31 14.89 -62.11
CA ASP A 4 -0.03 13.45 -62.06
C ASP A 4 -0.59 12.82 -60.77
N ARG A 5 -1.69 12.08 -60.90
CA ARG A 5 -2.33 11.36 -59.78
C ARG A 5 -1.43 10.31 -59.15
N ASN A 6 -0.39 9.86 -59.85
CA ASN A 6 0.55 8.89 -59.33
C ASN A 6 1.48 9.51 -58.29
N PHE A 7 1.84 10.79 -58.44
CA PHE A 7 2.67 11.50 -57.48
C PHE A 7 2.01 11.66 -56.11
N HIS A 8 0.70 11.87 -56.05
CA HIS A 8 -0.04 11.92 -54.79
C HIS A 8 -0.21 10.53 -54.12
N ARG A 9 -0.32 9.47 -54.89
CA ARG A 9 -0.37 8.09 -54.39
C ARG A 9 0.97 7.68 -53.80
N VAL A 10 2.09 7.98 -54.42
CA VAL A 10 3.43 7.70 -53.93
C VAL A 10 3.71 8.48 -52.66
N LYS A 11 3.35 9.76 -52.57
CA LYS A 11 3.50 10.55 -51.33
C LYS A 11 2.66 9.99 -50.16
N LYS A 12 1.42 9.56 -50.41
CA LYS A 12 0.58 8.91 -49.38
C LYS A 12 1.17 7.57 -48.95
N LEU A 13 1.71 6.79 -49.87
CA LEU A 13 2.34 5.50 -49.55
C LEU A 13 3.61 5.68 -48.71
N LEU A 14 4.47 6.65 -49.07
CA LEU A 14 5.66 7.01 -48.32
C LEU A 14 5.34 7.56 -46.92
N PHE A 15 4.27 8.33 -46.78
CA PHE A 15 3.79 8.84 -45.50
C PHE A 15 3.24 7.71 -44.62
N LEU A 16 2.47 6.78 -45.18
CA LEU A 16 2.03 5.57 -44.49
C LEU A 16 3.20 4.64 -44.06
N LEU A 17 4.18 4.47 -44.93
CA LEU A 17 5.40 3.71 -44.62
C LEU A 17 6.19 4.38 -43.50
N SER A 18 6.31 5.71 -43.49
CA SER A 18 6.99 6.45 -42.44
C SER A 18 6.25 6.34 -41.10
N LEU A 19 4.91 6.30 -41.08
CA LEU A 19 4.12 6.04 -39.86
C LEU A 19 4.34 4.61 -39.31
N ILE A 20 4.48 3.63 -40.21
CA ILE A 20 4.75 2.24 -39.81
C ILE A 20 6.18 2.09 -39.25
N LEU A 21 7.14 2.84 -39.79
CA LEU A 21 8.54 2.87 -39.30
C LEU A 21 8.68 3.64 -37.97
N LEU A 22 7.72 4.51 -37.63
CA LEU A 22 7.62 5.20 -36.36
C LEU A 22 6.86 4.38 -35.31
N SER A 23 6.33 3.20 -35.63
CA SER A 23 5.84 2.24 -34.66
C SER A 23 7.01 1.76 -33.82
N THR A 24 7.24 2.52 -32.80
CA THR A 24 8.28 2.45 -31.80
C THR A 24 8.50 1.02 -31.31
N ASN A 25 9.75 0.65 -31.23
CA ASN A 25 10.20 -0.43 -30.39
C ASN A 25 9.68 -0.16 -28.97
N SER A 26 8.54 -0.72 -28.62
CA SER A 26 8.12 -0.85 -27.25
C SER A 26 9.13 -1.75 -26.58
N PHE A 27 10.13 -1.15 -25.93
CA PHE A 27 11.04 -1.89 -25.05
C PHE A 27 10.20 -2.36 -23.86
N SER A 28 9.64 -3.55 -23.98
CA SER A 28 9.15 -4.29 -22.84
C SER A 28 10.37 -4.54 -21.95
N LYS A 29 10.47 -3.80 -20.85
CA LYS A 29 11.40 -4.16 -19.77
C LYS A 29 10.97 -5.52 -19.26
N ASN A 30 11.78 -6.54 -19.47
CA ASN A 30 11.58 -7.83 -18.84
C ASN A 30 11.82 -7.66 -17.34
N PHE A 31 10.75 -7.74 -16.54
CA PHE A 31 10.86 -7.77 -15.09
C PHE A 31 11.06 -9.23 -14.66
N ASN A 32 12.13 -9.47 -13.92
CA ASN A 32 12.33 -10.75 -13.26
C ASN A 32 11.72 -10.68 -11.85
N PHE A 33 10.84 -11.61 -11.55
CA PHE A 33 10.23 -11.74 -10.23
C PHE A 33 10.91 -12.89 -9.49
N ASN A 34 11.51 -12.58 -8.34
CA ASN A 34 12.07 -13.57 -7.45
C ASN A 34 11.27 -13.60 -6.16
N LYS A 35 10.70 -14.76 -5.84
CA LYS A 35 10.03 -14.97 -4.57
C LYS A 35 11.07 -14.96 -3.45
N ILE A 36 10.88 -14.10 -2.46
CA ILE A 36 11.75 -14.00 -1.29
C ILE A 36 11.26 -14.94 -0.19
N ILE A 37 10.00 -14.82 0.21
CA ILE A 37 9.38 -15.57 1.29
C ILE A 37 7.87 -15.69 1.07
N GLU A 38 7.23 -16.64 1.75
CA GLU A 38 5.77 -16.72 1.84
C GLU A 38 5.26 -16.05 3.10
N LEU A 39 4.16 -15.31 2.97
CA LEU A 39 3.48 -14.61 4.05
C LEU A 39 1.98 -14.89 3.98
N GLU A 40 1.31 -14.85 5.12
CA GLU A 40 -0.13 -15.07 5.23
C GLU A 40 -0.87 -13.72 5.13
N ALA A 41 -1.58 -13.49 4.02
CA ALA A 41 -2.33 -12.25 3.78
C ALA A 41 -1.53 -10.96 4.10
N PRO A 42 -0.34 -10.75 3.50
CA PRO A 42 0.46 -9.55 3.74
C PRO A 42 -0.30 -8.31 3.26
N TRP A 43 -0.22 -7.23 4.04
CA TRP A 43 -0.96 -6.00 3.73
C TRP A 43 -0.05 -4.81 3.50
N GLY A 44 0.71 -4.41 4.49
CA GLY A 44 1.64 -3.29 4.43
C GLY A 44 3.08 -3.72 4.67
N SER A 45 4.03 -2.97 4.13
CA SER A 45 5.45 -3.22 4.35
C SER A 45 6.28 -1.95 4.31
N SER A 46 7.38 -1.94 5.05
CA SER A 46 8.35 -0.86 5.05
C SER A 46 9.74 -1.41 5.31
N PHE A 47 10.74 -0.88 4.61
CA PHE A 47 12.13 -1.19 4.94
C PHE A 47 12.54 -0.48 6.24
N VAL A 48 13.20 -1.21 7.15
CA VAL A 48 13.82 -0.66 8.35
C VAL A 48 15.31 -0.41 8.15
N ASN A 49 15.91 -1.10 7.20
CA ASN A 49 17.25 -0.88 6.66
C ASN A 49 17.36 -1.58 5.29
N ASP A 50 18.54 -1.57 4.68
CA ASP A 50 18.78 -2.12 3.33
C ASP A 50 18.47 -3.62 3.19
N ASN A 51 18.50 -4.38 4.30
CA ASN A 51 18.33 -5.83 4.29
C ASN A 51 17.10 -6.34 5.04
N GLU A 52 16.44 -5.49 5.82
CA GLU A 52 15.31 -5.91 6.64
C GLU A 52 14.05 -5.11 6.32
N MET A 53 12.96 -5.80 6.14
CA MET A 53 11.65 -5.25 5.88
C MET A 53 10.66 -5.73 6.95
N ILE A 54 9.92 -4.77 7.54
CA ILE A 54 8.79 -5.09 8.42
C ILE A 54 7.52 -5.21 7.59
N VAL A 55 6.69 -6.21 7.89
CA VAL A 55 5.48 -6.52 7.14
C VAL A 55 4.33 -6.80 8.11
N THR A 56 3.15 -6.28 7.82
CA THR A 56 1.92 -6.67 8.49
C THR A 56 1.23 -7.81 7.75
N GLU A 57 0.76 -8.80 8.49
CA GLU A 57 -0.24 -9.75 8.02
C GLU A 57 -1.61 -9.33 8.58
N LYS A 58 -2.61 -9.30 7.73
CA LYS A 58 -3.97 -8.84 8.06
C LYS A 58 -4.50 -9.46 9.35
N GLY A 59 -4.24 -10.76 9.55
CA GLY A 59 -4.66 -11.55 10.70
C GLY A 59 -3.97 -11.21 12.03
N GLY A 60 -3.12 -10.17 12.08
CA GLY A 60 -2.58 -9.65 13.33
C GLY A 60 -1.11 -9.97 13.59
N LYS A 61 -0.37 -10.50 12.64
CA LYS A 61 1.07 -10.72 12.83
C LYS A 61 1.87 -9.57 12.22
N ILE A 62 2.95 -9.23 12.89
CA ILE A 62 3.98 -8.32 12.37
C ILE A 62 5.25 -9.14 12.18
N LYS A 63 5.74 -9.19 10.95
CA LYS A 63 6.92 -9.96 10.57
C LYS A 63 8.09 -9.04 10.25
N LEU A 64 9.28 -9.43 10.71
CA LEU A 64 10.53 -8.86 10.25
C LEU A 64 11.20 -9.87 9.32
N VAL A 65 11.40 -9.48 8.09
CA VAL A 65 11.93 -10.32 7.01
C VAL A 65 13.31 -9.81 6.63
N ASN A 66 14.32 -10.67 6.70
CA ASN A 66 15.62 -10.40 6.08
C ASN A 66 15.57 -10.84 4.62
N ILE A 67 15.67 -9.88 3.69
CA ILE A 67 15.53 -10.15 2.25
C ILE A 67 16.73 -10.89 1.65
N SER A 68 17.91 -10.79 2.28
CA SER A 68 19.13 -11.44 1.81
C SER A 68 19.22 -12.89 2.28
N THR A 69 18.97 -13.16 3.57
CA THR A 69 19.01 -14.51 4.15
C THR A 69 17.70 -15.26 3.98
N ARG A 70 16.58 -14.57 3.70
CA ARG A 70 15.22 -15.09 3.65
C ARG A 70 14.73 -15.62 5.00
N GLU A 71 15.32 -15.18 6.08
CA GLU A 71 14.86 -15.49 7.43
C GLU A 71 13.73 -14.55 7.83
N MET A 72 12.85 -15.04 8.67
CA MET A 72 11.70 -14.31 9.15
C MET A 72 11.51 -14.55 10.64
N SER A 73 11.22 -13.47 11.37
CA SER A 73 10.82 -13.53 12.78
C SER A 73 9.52 -12.77 12.99
N GLU A 74 8.79 -13.12 14.04
CA GLU A 74 7.58 -12.41 14.45
C GLU A 74 7.91 -11.40 15.54
N ILE A 75 7.35 -10.19 15.42
CA ILE A 75 7.45 -9.14 16.43
C ILE A 75 6.12 -9.06 17.18
N GLY A 76 6.15 -9.26 18.50
CA GLY A 76 4.96 -9.12 19.35
C GLY A 76 4.47 -7.67 19.43
N HIS A 77 3.18 -7.46 19.69
CA HIS A 77 2.59 -6.13 19.84
C HIS A 77 1.39 -6.13 20.81
N ASN A 78 0.93 -4.92 21.19
CA ASN A 78 -0.16 -4.68 22.14
C ASN A 78 -1.40 -4.00 21.51
N LEU A 79 -1.55 -4.05 20.19
CA LEU A 79 -2.68 -3.39 19.52
C LEU A 79 -4.01 -4.08 19.86
N ASN A 80 -5.04 -3.30 20.16
CA ASN A 80 -6.43 -3.77 20.29
C ASN A 80 -7.09 -3.83 18.91
N PHE A 81 -6.54 -4.69 18.03
CA PHE A 81 -7.03 -4.85 16.67
C PHE A 81 -8.11 -5.93 16.59
N VAL A 82 -8.87 -5.89 15.51
CA VAL A 82 -9.79 -6.95 15.11
C VAL A 82 -9.70 -7.19 13.61
N GLU A 83 -9.64 -8.46 13.22
CA GLU A 83 -9.84 -8.84 11.82
C GLU A 83 -11.33 -8.89 11.54
N TYR A 84 -11.82 -7.96 10.68
CA TYR A 84 -13.21 -7.85 10.33
C TYR A 84 -13.37 -7.42 8.86
N GLY A 85 -13.84 -8.33 8.01
CA GLY A 85 -13.98 -8.08 6.58
C GLY A 85 -12.66 -7.68 5.90
N GLN A 86 -12.58 -6.44 5.43
CA GLN A 86 -11.35 -5.88 4.84
C GLN A 86 -10.36 -5.38 5.90
N GLY A 87 -10.77 -5.30 7.15
CA GLY A 87 -9.96 -4.79 8.25
C GLY A 87 -9.08 -5.84 8.92
N GLY A 88 -8.11 -5.36 9.71
CA GLY A 88 -7.10 -6.13 10.43
C GLY A 88 -5.92 -5.25 10.75
N LEU A 89 -4.69 -5.78 10.79
CA LEU A 89 -3.51 -4.96 10.63
C LEU A 89 -3.41 -4.51 9.18
N LEU A 90 -3.14 -3.23 8.98
CA LEU A 90 -3.19 -2.59 7.67
C LEU A 90 -1.79 -2.10 7.27
N ASP A 91 -1.62 -0.82 6.97
CA ASP A 91 -0.33 -0.31 6.53
C ASP A 91 0.66 -0.12 7.67
N ILE A 92 1.95 -0.25 7.37
CA ILE A 92 3.03 -0.08 8.32
C ILE A 92 4.15 0.76 7.69
N LEU A 93 4.70 1.67 8.46
CA LEU A 93 5.73 2.60 8.00
C LEU A 93 6.81 2.74 9.07
N TYR A 94 8.07 2.55 8.67
CA TYR A 94 9.23 2.88 9.51
C TYR A 94 9.74 4.27 9.17
N ASN A 95 9.97 5.09 10.18
CA ASN A 95 10.63 6.38 10.03
C ASN A 95 11.34 6.77 11.32
N GLU A 96 12.63 7.12 11.24
CA GLU A 96 13.42 7.65 12.37
C GLU A 96 13.27 6.87 13.67
N ASP A 97 13.55 5.57 13.63
CA ASP A 97 13.41 4.63 14.77
C ASP A 97 11.98 4.41 15.29
N TYR A 98 10.97 4.93 14.59
CA TYR A 98 9.57 4.67 14.94
C TYR A 98 8.87 3.84 13.86
N ILE A 99 7.98 2.99 14.36
CA ILE A 99 6.99 2.29 13.54
C ILE A 99 5.66 3.01 13.70
N TYR A 100 5.06 3.35 12.59
CA TYR A 100 3.68 3.81 12.48
C TYR A 100 2.85 2.71 11.85
N ILE A 101 1.67 2.46 12.38
CA ILE A 101 0.76 1.43 11.86
C ILE A 101 -0.65 1.97 11.81
N SER A 102 -1.35 1.66 10.71
CA SER A 102 -2.81 1.76 10.65
C SER A 102 -3.41 0.39 10.88
N TYR A 103 -4.55 0.34 11.56
CA TYR A 103 -5.20 -0.92 11.88
C TYR A 103 -6.69 -0.71 12.15
N THR A 104 -7.45 -1.79 12.06
CA THR A 104 -8.85 -1.81 12.48
C THR A 104 -8.91 -1.99 13.98
N GLU A 105 -9.28 -0.94 14.70
CA GLU A 105 -9.42 -0.97 16.13
C GLU A 105 -10.78 -1.48 16.56
N ASN A 106 -10.80 -2.40 17.52
CA ASN A 106 -12.03 -2.82 18.19
C ASN A 106 -12.49 -1.69 19.13
N ARG A 107 -13.70 -1.15 18.82
CA ARG A 107 -14.29 -0.03 19.55
C ARG A 107 -15.50 -0.54 20.29
N ASN A 108 -15.86 -0.93 21.17
CA ASN A 108 -17.08 -1.43 21.88
C ASN A 108 -18.32 -1.68 20.98
N ASN A 109 -19.18 -2.58 21.39
CA ASN A 109 -20.45 -2.89 20.72
C ASN A 109 -20.32 -3.26 19.22
N TRP A 110 -19.33 -4.10 18.88
CA TRP A 110 -19.07 -4.57 17.50
C TRP A 110 -18.71 -3.48 16.49
N LYS A 111 -18.51 -2.25 16.98
CA LYS A 111 -18.07 -1.15 16.11
C LYS A 111 -16.56 -1.13 15.99
N THR A 112 -16.09 -0.71 14.82
CA THR A 112 -14.70 -0.62 14.48
C THR A 112 -14.36 0.75 13.88
N SER A 113 -13.13 1.17 14.01
CA SER A 113 -12.62 2.34 13.29
C SER A 113 -11.21 2.10 12.79
N THR A 114 -10.80 2.87 11.77
CA THR A 114 -9.40 2.97 11.40
C THR A 114 -8.68 3.79 12.47
N SER A 115 -7.64 3.22 13.03
CA SER A 115 -6.81 3.87 14.03
C SER A 115 -5.35 3.84 13.61
N ILE A 116 -4.58 4.81 14.09
CA ILE A 116 -3.15 4.91 13.83
C ILE A 116 -2.43 4.89 15.17
N ALA A 117 -1.41 4.05 15.26
CA ALA A 117 -0.57 3.95 16.42
C ALA A 117 0.91 4.10 16.07
N ARG A 118 1.72 4.47 17.07
CA ARG A 118 3.16 4.62 16.96
C ARG A 118 3.86 3.86 18.07
N ALA A 119 4.97 3.18 17.73
CA ALA A 119 5.88 2.56 18.70
C ALA A 119 7.33 2.88 18.35
N LYS A 120 8.22 2.94 19.33
CA LYS A 120 9.65 2.90 19.06
C LYS A 120 10.01 1.53 18.51
N PHE A 121 10.83 1.48 17.45
CA PHE A 121 11.22 0.21 16.85
C PHE A 121 11.98 -0.67 17.82
N ASN A 122 11.56 -1.92 17.90
CA ASN A 122 12.22 -2.98 18.65
C ASN A 122 11.89 -4.32 17.98
N LYS A 123 12.91 -5.13 17.72
CA LYS A 123 12.76 -6.40 16.99
C LYS A 123 11.98 -7.49 17.76
N ASN A 124 11.85 -7.34 19.07
CA ASN A 124 11.17 -8.34 19.92
C ASN A 124 9.71 -7.99 20.18
N LYS A 125 9.43 -6.69 20.48
CA LYS A 125 8.10 -6.24 20.84
C LYS A 125 7.90 -4.75 20.55
N LEU A 126 6.79 -4.43 19.90
CA LEU A 126 6.35 -3.07 19.63
C LEU A 126 5.25 -2.67 20.63
N ASN A 127 5.55 -1.71 21.46
CA ASN A 127 4.58 -1.15 22.42
C ASN A 127 3.94 0.09 21.82
N PHE A 128 2.87 -0.14 21.07
CA PHE A 128 2.14 0.90 20.39
C PHE A 128 1.33 1.79 21.33
N LYS A 129 1.26 3.09 20.97
CA LYS A 129 0.33 4.06 21.53
C LYS A 129 -0.47 4.67 20.39
N ASN A 130 -1.79 4.72 20.53
CA ASN A 130 -2.63 5.39 19.57
C ASN A 130 -2.30 6.87 19.49
N ILE A 131 -2.19 7.38 18.27
CA ILE A 131 -2.00 8.79 17.95
C ILE A 131 -3.20 9.37 17.21
N PHE A 132 -4.05 8.52 16.61
CA PHE A 132 -5.30 8.91 15.96
C PHE A 132 -6.31 7.76 16.01
N GLN A 133 -7.59 8.12 16.12
CA GLN A 133 -8.72 7.21 16.06
C GLN A 133 -9.84 7.87 15.25
N ALA A 134 -10.24 7.27 14.13
CA ALA A 134 -11.36 7.77 13.35
C ALA A 134 -12.67 7.69 14.13
N ASN A 135 -13.50 8.72 14.06
CA ASN A 135 -14.80 8.81 14.70
C ASN A 135 -15.89 9.25 13.70
N PRO A 136 -17.13 8.80 13.87
CA PRO A 136 -17.57 7.79 14.84
C PRO A 136 -17.10 6.38 14.44
N PRO A 137 -16.98 5.43 15.39
CA PRO A 137 -16.80 4.03 15.05
C PRO A 137 -18.10 3.46 14.45
N ILE A 138 -17.97 2.60 13.45
CA ILE A 138 -19.08 2.10 12.64
C ILE A 138 -19.04 0.57 12.62
N ASP A 139 -20.20 -0.09 12.61
CA ASP A 139 -20.32 -1.51 12.29
C ASP A 139 -20.34 -1.69 10.77
N SER A 140 -19.16 -1.84 10.19
CA SER A 140 -19.00 -2.08 8.77
C SER A 140 -17.68 -2.81 8.48
N PRO A 141 -17.72 -3.87 7.65
CA PRO A 141 -16.54 -4.64 7.28
C PRO A 141 -15.74 -4.02 6.11
N TYR A 142 -16.13 -2.85 5.60
CA TYR A 142 -15.63 -2.30 4.35
C TYR A 142 -14.81 -1.02 4.53
N HIS A 143 -13.99 -0.73 3.53
CA HIS A 143 -13.36 0.54 3.19
C HIS A 143 -12.68 1.22 4.39
N PHE A 144 -11.70 0.56 5.00
CA PHE A 144 -10.94 1.12 6.13
C PHE A 144 -9.93 2.19 5.69
N GLY A 145 -9.56 2.26 4.42
CA GLY A 145 -8.46 3.07 3.94
C GLY A 145 -7.13 2.44 4.31
N SER A 146 -6.21 3.20 4.91
CA SER A 146 -5.04 2.68 5.62
C SER A 146 -3.69 3.26 5.23
N ARG A 147 -3.49 3.72 4.01
CA ARG A 147 -2.16 4.13 3.54
C ARG A 147 -1.56 5.23 4.44
N LEU A 148 -0.30 5.02 4.82
CA LEU A 148 0.50 5.94 5.62
C LEU A 148 1.63 6.51 4.77
N VAL A 149 1.86 7.82 4.87
CA VAL A 149 3.00 8.50 4.24
C VAL A 149 3.50 9.59 5.18
N ILE A 150 4.82 9.71 5.33
CA ILE A 150 5.44 10.85 6.03
C ILE A 150 6.07 11.77 4.99
N LYS A 151 5.76 13.04 5.08
CA LYS A 151 6.39 14.10 4.29
C LYS A 151 6.46 15.40 5.11
N ASP A 152 7.59 16.05 5.08
CA ASP A 152 7.82 17.36 5.75
C ASP A 152 7.39 17.37 7.23
N ASN A 153 7.73 16.29 7.96
CA ASN A 153 7.36 16.04 9.36
C ASN A 153 5.86 15.85 9.63
N TYR A 154 5.04 15.71 8.60
CA TYR A 154 3.62 15.37 8.71
C TYR A 154 3.38 13.91 8.38
N LEU A 155 2.56 13.24 9.19
CA LEU A 155 2.02 11.92 8.89
C LEU A 155 0.67 12.09 8.20
N PHE A 156 0.59 11.64 6.96
CA PHE A 156 -0.64 11.55 6.20
C PHE A 156 -1.20 10.13 6.28
N ALA A 157 -2.49 10.02 6.48
CA ALA A 157 -3.18 8.75 6.51
C ALA A 157 -4.49 8.83 5.73
N SER A 158 -4.82 7.77 4.99
CA SER A 158 -6.11 7.66 4.34
C SER A 158 -7.09 6.88 5.21
N ALA A 159 -8.34 7.33 5.25
CA ALA A 159 -9.47 6.59 5.80
C ALA A 159 -10.55 6.44 4.73
N GLY A 160 -11.30 5.35 4.77
CA GLY A 160 -12.40 5.11 3.86
C GLY A 160 -13.73 5.45 4.51
N GLU A 161 -14.77 5.57 3.67
CA GLU A 161 -16.14 5.92 4.06
C GLU A 161 -16.91 4.77 4.71
N ARG A 162 -16.26 3.62 4.88
CA ARG A 162 -16.79 2.46 5.59
C ARG A 162 -18.11 1.90 5.01
N GLY A 163 -18.33 2.04 3.70
CA GLY A 163 -19.56 1.64 3.00
C GLY A 163 -20.70 2.66 3.11
N GLY A 164 -20.43 3.84 3.67
CA GLY A 164 -21.40 4.92 3.85
C GLY A 164 -21.60 5.82 2.62
N GLY A 165 -20.99 5.52 1.49
CA GLY A 165 -21.14 6.29 0.25
C GLY A 165 -20.60 7.72 0.34
N MET A 166 -21.49 8.70 0.40
CA MET A 166 -21.11 10.13 0.37
C MET A 166 -20.52 10.66 1.69
N ILE A 167 -20.48 9.90 2.77
CA ILE A 167 -19.91 10.33 4.07
C ILE A 167 -18.48 10.86 3.94
N ALA A 168 -17.69 10.35 3.01
CA ALA A 168 -16.33 10.82 2.73
C ALA A 168 -16.27 12.28 2.24
N GLN A 169 -17.40 12.86 1.84
CA GLN A 169 -17.51 14.24 1.36
C GLN A 169 -17.92 15.22 2.48
N ASP A 170 -18.36 14.70 3.59
CA ASP A 170 -18.88 15.52 4.70
C ASP A 170 -17.76 16.05 5.63
N GLY A 171 -16.49 15.71 5.34
CA GLY A 171 -15.28 16.30 5.93
C GLY A 171 -14.97 15.84 7.35
#